data_94871208bacf2c5feda1f3830e716a90
#
_entry.id   94871208bacf2c5feda1f3830e716a90
#
_cell.length_a   1.000
_cell.length_b   1.000
_cell.length_c   1.000
_cell.angle_alpha   90.00
_cell.angle_beta   90.00
_cell.angle_gamma   90.00
#
_symmetry.space_group_name_H-M   'P 1'
#
loop_
_entity.id
_entity.type
_entity.pdbx_description
1 polymer ?
#
loop_
_entity_poly.entity_id
_entity_poly.type
_entity_poly.pdbx_seq_one_letter_code
_entity_poly.pdbx_strand_id
1 'polypeptide(L)'
;VAAGGFITLMKSIPTIVSAFKGGMASMGEKGAVALSRTENDLNFKVVIFGSIGLVALMAFLPQIPGTNIFYKLILGLLVIIFGFFFVTVSSRIVGLIGSSNNPISGMTIATIMATALVFISVGWTGHVYEPMALVVGGMICIAAANAGATSQDLKTGYIVGATPRYQQIALFIGVIV
;
A
#
# COMPACT_ATOMS: atom_id res chain seq x y z
N VAL A 1 -13.98 19.57 -4.78
CA VAL A 1 -12.72 18.83 -4.57
C VAL A 1 -13.00 17.41 -4.06
N ALA A 2 -13.77 17.23 -2.96
CA ALA A 2 -14.03 15.89 -2.40
C ALA A 2 -14.79 14.95 -3.37
N ALA A 3 -15.83 15.45 -4.05
CA ALA A 3 -16.58 14.66 -5.03
C ALA A 3 -15.70 14.22 -6.22
N GLY A 4 -14.81 15.07 -6.72
CA GLY A 4 -13.87 14.73 -7.79
C GLY A 4 -12.89 13.64 -7.35
N GLY A 5 -12.38 13.74 -6.12
CA GLY A 5 -11.53 12.70 -5.51
C GLY A 5 -12.25 11.35 -5.40
N PHE A 6 -13.50 11.36 -4.97
CA PHE A 6 -14.31 10.14 -4.85
C PHE A 6 -14.58 9.49 -6.22
N ILE A 7 -14.91 10.28 -7.24
CA ILE A 7 -15.09 9.79 -8.61
C ILE A 7 -13.79 9.17 -9.15
N THR A 8 -12.64 9.80 -8.89
CA THR A 8 -11.33 9.28 -9.30
C THR A 8 -11.01 7.96 -8.60
N LEU A 9 -11.31 7.84 -7.32
CA LEU A 9 -11.17 6.60 -6.56
C LEU A 9 -12.04 5.48 -7.15
N MET A 10 -13.30 5.75 -7.42
CA MET A 10 -14.19 4.76 -8.05
C MET A 10 -13.70 4.32 -9.43
N LYS A 11 -13.21 5.25 -10.24
CA LYS A 11 -12.60 4.93 -11.55
C LYS A 11 -11.30 4.12 -11.44
N SER A 12 -10.61 4.16 -10.31
CA SER A 12 -9.39 3.38 -10.06
C SER A 12 -9.67 1.94 -9.65
N ILE A 13 -10.88 1.61 -9.16
CA ILE A 13 -11.25 0.26 -8.71
C ILE A 13 -11.00 -0.81 -9.79
N PRO A 14 -11.41 -0.65 -11.06
CA PRO A 14 -11.14 -1.65 -12.10
C PRO A 14 -9.64 -1.91 -12.31
N THR A 15 -8.83 -0.85 -12.19
CA THR A 15 -7.36 -0.95 -12.30
C THR A 15 -6.75 -1.70 -11.11
N ILE A 16 -7.25 -1.43 -9.90
CA ILE A 16 -6.84 -2.15 -8.69
C ILE A 16 -7.14 -3.63 -8.83
N VAL A 17 -8.36 -3.97 -9.27
CA VAL A 17 -8.76 -5.37 -9.50
C VAL A 17 -7.92 -6.03 -10.59
N SER A 18 -7.64 -5.33 -11.69
CA SER A 18 -6.79 -5.87 -12.78
C SER A 18 -5.34 -6.07 -12.34
N ALA A 19 -4.78 -5.15 -11.56
CA ALA A 19 -3.44 -5.28 -11.00
C ALA A 19 -3.33 -6.49 -10.06
N PHE A 20 -4.34 -6.68 -9.21
CA PHE A 20 -4.40 -7.83 -8.31
C PHE A 20 -4.52 -9.16 -9.07
N LYS A 21 -5.41 -9.21 -10.08
CA LYS A 21 -5.55 -10.39 -10.95
C LYS A 21 -4.28 -10.69 -11.71
N GLY A 22 -3.60 -9.68 -12.26
CA GLY A 22 -2.31 -9.81 -12.95
C GLY A 22 -1.23 -10.35 -12.02
N GLY A 23 -1.13 -9.83 -10.79
CA GLY A 23 -0.21 -10.32 -9.77
C GLY A 23 -0.47 -11.77 -9.37
N MET A 24 -1.74 -12.16 -9.23
CA MET A 24 -2.11 -13.56 -8.95
C MET A 24 -1.85 -14.49 -10.15
N ALA A 25 -2.11 -14.05 -11.36
CA ALA A 25 -1.84 -14.84 -12.57
C ALA A 25 -0.34 -15.15 -12.71
N SER A 26 0.52 -14.17 -12.40
CA SER A 26 1.98 -14.36 -12.42
C SER A 26 2.49 -15.42 -11.41
N MET A 27 1.69 -15.78 -10.41
CA MET A 27 2.01 -16.87 -9.47
C MET A 27 1.73 -18.26 -10.06
N GLY A 28 0.81 -18.35 -11.02
CA GLY A 28 0.40 -19.61 -11.66
C GLY A 28 1.24 -19.99 -12.88
N GLU A 29 1.82 -19.03 -13.54
CA GLU A 29 2.65 -19.28 -14.74
C GLU A 29 4.08 -19.70 -14.34
N LYS A 30 4.28 -20.99 -14.24
CA LYS A 30 5.61 -21.65 -14.22
C LYS A 30 6.22 -21.78 -15.63
N GLY A 31 5.91 -20.86 -16.52
CA GLY A 31 6.46 -20.82 -17.87
C GLY A 31 7.48 -19.71 -17.98
N ALA A 32 8.76 -20.04 -18.14
CA ALA A 32 9.82 -19.12 -18.47
C ALA A 32 9.60 -18.56 -19.89
N VAL A 33 8.68 -17.62 -20.03
CA VAL A 33 8.81 -16.61 -21.07
C VAL A 33 10.03 -15.80 -20.65
N ALA A 34 11.05 -15.73 -21.51
CA ALA A 34 12.24 -14.94 -21.27
C ALA A 34 11.81 -13.47 -21.14
N LEU A 35 11.47 -13.07 -19.93
CA LEU A 35 11.10 -11.70 -19.62
C LEU A 35 12.28 -10.78 -19.99
N SER A 36 11.98 -9.71 -20.67
CA SER A 36 12.96 -8.65 -20.90
C SER A 36 13.58 -8.24 -19.57
N ARG A 37 14.85 -7.84 -19.58
CA ARG A 37 15.54 -7.36 -18.37
C ARG A 37 14.78 -6.26 -17.63
N THR A 38 14.08 -5.41 -18.38
CA THR A 38 13.28 -4.28 -17.88
C THR A 38 11.91 -4.69 -17.33
N GLU A 39 11.53 -5.96 -17.46
CA GLU A 39 10.25 -6.51 -16.98
C GLU A 39 10.46 -7.50 -15.81
N ASN A 40 11.69 -7.67 -15.36
CA ASN A 40 12.03 -8.59 -14.28
C ASN A 40 11.80 -7.93 -12.92
N ASP A 41 10.60 -8.10 -12.39
CA ASP A 41 10.16 -7.61 -11.08
C ASP A 41 10.40 -8.63 -9.95
N LEU A 42 10.26 -8.17 -8.69
CA LEU A 42 10.19 -9.05 -7.54
C LEU A 42 8.96 -9.96 -7.63
N ASN A 43 9.13 -11.22 -7.23
CA ASN A 43 8.05 -12.19 -7.23
C ASN A 43 6.91 -11.72 -6.30
N PHE A 44 5.66 -11.82 -6.77
CA PHE A 44 4.47 -11.45 -6.00
C PHE A 44 4.36 -12.18 -4.64
N LYS A 45 5.01 -13.34 -4.50
CA LYS A 45 5.14 -14.03 -3.21
C LYS A 45 5.78 -13.16 -2.14
N VAL A 46 6.76 -12.32 -2.51
CA VAL A 46 7.42 -11.39 -1.57
C VAL A 46 6.40 -10.40 -1.00
N VAL A 47 5.47 -9.93 -1.83
CA VAL A 47 4.39 -9.03 -1.40
C VAL A 47 3.47 -9.73 -0.40
N ILE A 48 3.04 -10.95 -0.69
CA ILE A 48 2.15 -11.71 0.20
C ILE A 48 2.83 -12.02 1.53
N PHE A 49 4.03 -12.59 1.50
CA PHE A 49 4.77 -12.90 2.73
C PHE A 49 5.13 -11.65 3.52
N GLY A 50 5.51 -10.56 2.83
CA GLY A 50 5.76 -9.26 3.45
C GLY A 50 4.52 -8.69 4.13
N SER A 51 3.35 -8.79 3.49
CA SER A 51 2.08 -8.34 4.08
C SER A 51 1.69 -9.15 5.31
N ILE A 52 1.83 -10.48 5.26
CA ILE A 52 1.58 -11.35 6.43
C ILE A 52 2.59 -11.02 7.54
N GLY A 53 3.86 -10.84 7.21
CA GLY A 53 4.91 -10.44 8.14
C GLY A 53 4.62 -9.10 8.81
N LEU A 54 4.11 -8.12 8.04
CA LEU A 54 3.70 -6.82 8.58
C LEU A 54 2.56 -6.95 9.59
N VAL A 55 1.52 -7.71 9.28
CA VAL A 55 0.40 -7.94 10.20
C VAL A 55 0.88 -8.66 11.47
N ALA A 56 1.73 -9.67 11.33
CA ALA A 56 2.34 -10.36 12.47
C ALA A 56 3.18 -9.39 13.31
N LEU A 57 4.03 -8.58 12.70
CA LEU A 57 4.82 -7.57 13.38
C LEU A 57 3.93 -6.59 14.16
N MET A 58 2.87 -6.08 13.54
CA MET A 58 1.89 -5.19 14.20
C MET A 58 1.21 -5.86 15.41
N ALA A 59 0.93 -7.16 15.33
CA ALA A 59 0.30 -7.90 16.41
C ALA A 59 1.20 -8.01 17.66
N PHE A 60 2.52 -8.13 17.45
CA PHE A 60 3.49 -8.30 18.53
C PHE A 60 4.09 -7.00 19.06
N LEU A 61 4.09 -5.91 18.28
CA LEU A 61 4.66 -4.64 18.72
C LEU A 61 3.84 -4.01 19.86
N PRO A 62 4.47 -3.70 21.01
CA PRO A 62 3.81 -3.07 22.14
C PRO A 62 3.42 -1.61 21.86
N GLN A 63 4.07 -0.96 20.91
CA GLN A 63 3.81 0.44 20.52
C GLN A 63 2.49 0.62 19.78
N ILE A 64 1.97 -0.46 19.18
CA ILE A 64 0.67 -0.41 18.50
C ILE A 64 -0.44 -0.40 19.54
N PRO A 65 -1.32 0.63 19.57
CA PRO A 65 -2.42 0.71 20.50
C PRO A 65 -3.39 -0.46 20.30
N GLY A 66 -3.90 -1.00 21.39
CA GLY A 66 -4.83 -2.12 21.41
C GLY A 66 -4.60 -3.00 22.63
N THR A 67 -5.64 -3.20 23.41
CA THR A 67 -5.59 -3.99 24.66
C THR A 67 -5.38 -5.49 24.42
N ASN A 68 -5.85 -5.99 23.27
CA ASN A 68 -5.79 -7.40 22.89
C ASN A 68 -5.17 -7.59 21.51
N ILE A 69 -4.56 -8.75 21.28
CA ILE A 69 -3.99 -9.14 19.99
C ILE A 69 -5.03 -9.09 18.86
N PHE A 70 -6.30 -9.35 19.19
CA PHE A 70 -7.41 -9.30 18.23
C PHE A 70 -7.60 -7.91 17.63
N TYR A 71 -7.54 -6.83 18.44
CA TYR A 71 -7.61 -5.46 17.94
C TYR A 71 -6.43 -5.13 17.02
N LYS A 72 -5.23 -5.57 17.39
CA LYS A 72 -4.02 -5.36 16.57
C LYS A 72 -4.09 -6.11 15.24
N LEU A 73 -4.68 -7.30 15.20
CA LEU A 73 -4.91 -8.04 13.95
C LEU A 73 -5.91 -7.32 13.03
N ILE A 74 -6.98 -6.76 13.60
CA ILE A 74 -7.94 -5.96 12.81
C ILE A 74 -7.27 -4.70 12.27
N LEU A 75 -6.45 -4.01 13.07
CA LEU A 75 -5.65 -2.88 12.57
C LEU A 75 -4.74 -3.29 11.42
N GLY A 76 -4.02 -4.39 11.57
CA GLY A 76 -3.17 -4.95 10.52
C GLY A 76 -3.95 -5.25 9.24
N LEU A 77 -5.13 -5.84 9.35
CA LEU A 77 -6.01 -6.11 8.21
C LEU A 77 -6.48 -4.82 7.53
N LEU A 78 -6.88 -3.81 8.29
CA LEU A 78 -7.26 -2.50 7.75
C LEU A 78 -6.08 -1.83 7.03
N VAL A 79 -4.88 -1.90 7.59
CA VAL A 79 -3.65 -1.40 6.95
C VAL A 79 -3.40 -2.10 5.62
N ILE A 80 -3.58 -3.41 5.54
CA ILE A 80 -3.41 -4.16 4.27
C ILE A 80 -4.45 -3.73 3.24
N ILE A 81 -5.73 -3.66 3.62
CA ILE A 81 -6.83 -3.31 2.71
C ILE A 81 -6.66 -1.88 2.18
N PHE A 82 -6.52 -0.91 3.07
CA PHE A 82 -6.34 0.49 2.68
C PHE A 82 -4.97 0.74 2.04
N GLY A 83 -3.92 0.03 2.52
CA GLY A 83 -2.60 0.08 1.93
C GLY A 83 -2.63 -0.33 0.46
N PHE A 84 -3.18 -1.50 0.17
CA PHE A 84 -3.29 -1.97 -1.20
C PHE A 84 -4.05 -0.98 -2.09
N PHE A 85 -5.15 -0.43 -1.59
CA PHE A 85 -5.96 0.55 -2.31
C PHE A 85 -5.18 1.85 -2.57
N PHE A 86 -4.71 2.52 -1.52
CA PHE A 86 -4.08 3.83 -1.66
C PHE A 86 -2.67 3.79 -2.25
N VAL A 87 -1.90 2.71 -2.03
CA VAL A 87 -0.62 2.48 -2.69
C VAL A 87 -0.79 2.37 -4.20
N THR A 88 -1.80 1.62 -4.67
CA THR A 88 -2.09 1.49 -6.11
C THR A 88 -2.50 2.84 -6.71
N VAL A 89 -3.33 3.60 -6.02
CA VAL A 89 -3.76 4.95 -6.47
C VAL A 89 -2.57 5.90 -6.53
N SER A 90 -1.76 5.95 -5.46
CA SER A 90 -0.56 6.79 -5.37
C SER A 90 0.44 6.47 -6.50
N SER A 91 0.81 5.20 -6.66
CA SER A 91 1.72 4.75 -7.71
C SER A 91 1.24 5.18 -9.10
N ARG A 92 -0.07 5.03 -9.36
CA ARG A 92 -0.64 5.40 -10.65
C ARG A 92 -0.60 6.91 -10.91
N ILE A 93 -0.98 7.71 -9.91
CA ILE A 93 -0.96 9.18 -10.02
C ILE A 93 0.48 9.65 -10.27
N VAL A 94 1.42 9.22 -9.45
CA VAL A 94 2.82 9.64 -9.57
C VAL A 94 3.47 9.12 -10.85
N GLY A 95 3.16 7.90 -11.26
CA GLY A 95 3.63 7.36 -12.53
C GLY A 95 3.19 8.17 -13.76
N LEU A 96 2.06 8.88 -13.68
CA LEU A 96 1.53 9.71 -14.77
C LEU A 96 2.01 11.18 -14.71
N ILE A 97 1.94 11.80 -13.52
CA ILE A 97 2.08 13.26 -13.37
C ILE A 97 3.21 13.70 -12.43
N GLY A 98 3.93 12.75 -11.84
CA GLY A 98 5.06 13.03 -10.94
C GLY A 98 4.68 13.13 -9.46
N SER A 99 5.70 13.03 -8.60
CA SER A 99 5.55 12.93 -7.13
C SER A 99 5.01 14.20 -6.47
N SER A 100 5.25 15.39 -7.05
CA SER A 100 4.78 16.66 -6.51
C SER A 100 3.26 16.80 -6.47
N ASN A 101 2.54 16.02 -7.27
CA ASN A 101 1.07 16.03 -7.35
C ASN A 101 0.41 14.85 -6.63
N ASN A 102 1.16 14.11 -5.82
CA ASN A 102 0.63 12.98 -5.06
C ASN A 102 -0.24 13.48 -3.89
N PRO A 103 -1.56 13.19 -3.86
CA PRO A 103 -2.46 13.72 -2.84
C PRO A 103 -2.40 12.92 -1.53
N ILE A 104 -1.20 12.75 -0.95
CA ILE A 104 -0.94 11.93 0.24
C ILE A 104 -1.82 12.36 1.41
N SER A 105 -1.94 13.67 1.67
CA SER A 105 -2.77 14.19 2.76
C SER A 105 -4.25 13.82 2.58
N GLY A 106 -4.77 13.90 1.36
CA GLY A 106 -6.14 13.48 1.06
C GLY A 106 -6.37 11.99 1.31
N MET A 107 -5.41 11.14 0.90
CA MET A 107 -5.47 9.70 1.15
C MET A 107 -5.39 9.37 2.64
N THR A 108 -4.55 10.07 3.40
CA THR A 108 -4.44 9.92 4.86
C THR A 108 -5.73 10.28 5.57
N ILE A 109 -6.32 11.44 5.26
CA ILE A 109 -7.59 11.87 5.83
C ILE A 109 -8.71 10.87 5.50
N ALA A 110 -8.79 10.43 4.23
CA ALA A 110 -9.79 9.44 3.80
C ALA A 110 -9.62 8.12 4.56
N THR A 111 -8.39 7.68 4.80
CA THR A 111 -8.10 6.47 5.57
C THR A 111 -8.56 6.60 7.03
N ILE A 112 -8.23 7.72 7.69
CA ILE A 112 -8.62 7.96 9.09
C ILE A 112 -10.15 7.98 9.19
N MET A 113 -10.82 8.70 8.31
CA MET A 113 -12.29 8.77 8.29
C MET A 113 -12.92 7.40 8.03
N ALA A 114 -12.42 6.63 7.06
CA ALA A 114 -12.93 5.30 6.76
C ALA A 114 -12.70 4.34 7.94
N THR A 115 -11.53 4.40 8.58
CA THR A 115 -11.23 3.59 9.77
C THR A 115 -12.16 3.96 10.93
N ALA A 116 -12.39 5.25 11.16
CA ALA A 116 -13.32 5.73 12.19
C ALA A 116 -14.76 5.27 11.91
N LEU A 117 -15.22 5.31 10.65
CA LEU A 117 -16.52 4.78 10.27
C LEU A 117 -16.64 3.28 10.52
N VAL A 118 -15.60 2.50 10.21
CA VAL A 118 -15.57 1.06 10.54
C VAL A 118 -15.68 0.86 12.04
N PHE A 119 -14.92 1.61 12.85
CA PHE A 119 -14.98 1.49 14.32
C PHE A 119 -16.36 1.84 14.88
N ILE A 120 -16.97 2.92 14.41
CA ILE A 120 -18.32 3.32 14.82
C ILE A 120 -19.34 2.23 14.43
N SER A 121 -19.24 1.65 13.24
CA SER A 121 -20.16 0.60 12.77
C SER A 121 -20.09 -0.68 13.59
N VAL A 122 -18.92 -0.96 14.19
CA VAL A 122 -18.68 -2.13 15.06
C VAL A 122 -18.97 -1.79 16.54
N GLY A 123 -19.32 -0.53 16.85
CA GLY A 123 -19.58 -0.08 18.21
C GLY A 123 -18.31 0.24 19.01
N TRP A 124 -17.17 0.38 18.37
CA TRP A 124 -15.91 0.75 19.00
C TRP A 124 -15.81 2.28 19.11
N THR A 125 -16.44 2.80 20.14
CA THR A 125 -16.46 4.24 20.44
C THR A 125 -15.69 4.54 21.73
N GLY A 126 -14.97 5.64 21.73
CA GLY A 126 -14.22 6.13 22.91
C GLY A 126 -12.75 6.42 22.63
N HIS A 127 -12.11 7.11 23.58
CA HIS A 127 -10.74 7.63 23.44
C HIS A 127 -9.66 6.56 23.19
N VAL A 128 -9.93 5.29 23.48
CA VAL A 128 -8.98 4.18 23.24
C VAL A 128 -8.83 3.86 21.75
N TYR A 129 -9.86 4.13 20.96
CA TYR A 129 -9.86 3.79 19.52
C TYR A 129 -9.33 4.92 18.62
N GLU A 130 -9.29 6.15 19.12
CA GLU A 130 -8.74 7.30 18.40
C GLU A 130 -7.28 7.09 17.96
N PRO A 131 -6.35 6.72 18.88
CA PRO A 131 -4.96 6.43 18.49
C PRO A 131 -4.85 5.28 17.48
N MET A 132 -5.76 4.30 17.55
CA MET A 132 -5.76 3.17 16.61
C MET A 132 -6.05 3.64 15.19
N ALA A 133 -7.05 4.53 15.01
CA ALA A 133 -7.35 5.10 13.69
C ALA A 133 -6.20 5.97 13.16
N LEU A 134 -5.53 6.73 14.04
CA LEU A 134 -4.36 7.53 13.68
C LEU A 134 -3.18 6.67 13.25
N VAL A 135 -2.94 5.53 13.89
CA VAL A 135 -1.88 4.58 13.48
C VAL A 135 -2.16 4.04 12.09
N VAL A 136 -3.40 3.61 11.79
CA VAL A 136 -3.76 3.16 10.43
C VAL A 136 -3.52 4.27 9.41
N GLY A 137 -4.00 5.48 9.68
CA GLY A 137 -3.80 6.64 8.80
C GLY A 137 -2.32 6.98 8.58
N GLY A 138 -1.51 6.96 9.65
CA GLY A 138 -0.07 7.20 9.58
C GLY A 138 0.67 6.15 8.75
N MET A 139 0.35 4.88 8.92
CA MET A 139 0.95 3.79 8.12
C MET A 139 0.57 3.92 6.64
N ILE A 140 -0.66 4.26 6.33
CA ILE A 140 -1.09 4.49 4.95
C ILE A 140 -0.45 5.73 4.35
N CYS A 141 -0.26 6.79 5.14
CA CYS A 141 0.47 7.98 4.72
C CYS A 141 1.89 7.63 4.25
N ILE A 142 2.63 6.88 5.06
CA ILE A 142 3.99 6.42 4.75
C ILE A 142 3.98 5.50 3.52
N ALA A 143 3.07 4.53 3.49
CA ALA A 143 2.96 3.58 2.38
C ALA A 143 2.65 4.28 1.04
N ALA A 144 1.71 5.23 1.03
CA ALA A 144 1.34 5.99 -0.16
C ALA A 144 2.47 6.92 -0.63
N ALA A 145 3.22 7.53 0.30
CA ALA A 145 4.38 8.35 -0.02
C ALA A 145 5.48 7.51 -0.69
N ASN A 146 5.86 6.39 -0.06
CA ASN A 146 6.86 5.47 -0.61
C ASN A 146 6.43 4.86 -1.95
N ALA A 147 5.16 4.51 -2.10
CA ALA A 147 4.64 3.99 -3.36
C ALA A 147 4.78 4.97 -4.52
N GLY A 148 4.53 6.26 -4.25
CA GLY A 148 4.74 7.33 -5.22
C GLY A 148 6.20 7.45 -5.63
N ALA A 149 7.11 7.56 -4.66
CA ALA A 149 8.55 7.66 -4.90
C ALA A 149 9.06 6.43 -5.68
N THR A 150 8.72 5.23 -5.23
CA THR A 150 9.09 3.97 -5.90
C THR A 150 8.61 3.91 -7.34
N SER A 151 7.36 4.33 -7.59
CA SER A 151 6.81 4.37 -8.96
C SER A 151 7.60 5.29 -9.89
N GLN A 152 8.04 6.43 -9.39
CA GLN A 152 8.87 7.38 -10.16
C GLN A 152 10.27 6.80 -10.42
N ASP A 153 10.89 6.19 -9.42
CA ASP A 153 12.21 5.57 -9.55
C ASP A 153 12.20 4.42 -10.55
N LEU A 154 11.19 3.54 -10.46
CA LEU A 154 11.04 2.42 -11.39
C LEU A 154 10.78 2.90 -12.83
N LYS A 155 10.00 3.96 -13.01
CA LYS A 155 9.77 4.57 -14.32
C LYS A 155 11.05 5.16 -14.91
N THR A 156 11.83 5.86 -14.11
CA THR A 156 13.15 6.37 -14.51
C THR A 156 14.09 5.21 -14.86
N GLY A 157 14.13 4.19 -14.02
CA GLY A 157 14.90 2.98 -14.26
C GLY A 157 14.52 2.27 -15.56
N TYR A 158 13.24 2.19 -15.85
CA TYR A 158 12.75 1.62 -17.12
C TYR A 158 13.30 2.40 -18.33
N ILE A 159 13.28 3.73 -18.29
CA ILE A 159 13.76 4.59 -19.37
C ILE A 159 15.26 4.39 -19.63
N VAL A 160 16.07 4.23 -18.57
CA VAL A 160 17.52 4.00 -18.69
C VAL A 160 17.90 2.51 -18.84
N GLY A 161 16.91 1.62 -18.90
CA GLY A 161 17.10 0.18 -19.10
C GLY A 161 17.59 -0.55 -17.85
N ALA A 162 17.34 -0.05 -16.66
CA ALA A 162 17.65 -0.75 -15.41
C ALA A 162 16.72 -1.94 -15.17
N THR A 163 17.16 -2.89 -14.35
CA THR A 163 16.35 -4.05 -13.95
C THR A 163 15.54 -3.70 -12.71
N PRO A 164 14.19 -3.71 -12.74
CA PRO A 164 13.32 -3.29 -11.63
C PRO A 164 13.61 -4.06 -10.34
N ARG A 165 13.86 -5.35 -10.42
CA ARG A 165 14.16 -6.20 -9.28
C ARG A 165 15.32 -5.68 -8.42
N TYR A 166 16.39 -5.22 -9.02
CA TYR A 166 17.55 -4.70 -8.27
C TYR A 166 17.25 -3.34 -7.64
N GLN A 167 16.48 -2.50 -8.31
CA GLN A 167 16.02 -1.24 -7.75
C GLN A 167 15.12 -1.47 -6.52
N GLN A 168 14.18 -2.41 -6.62
CA GLN A 168 13.28 -2.77 -5.52
C GLN A 168 14.06 -3.31 -4.30
N ILE A 169 15.08 -4.16 -4.52
CA ILE A 169 15.94 -4.64 -3.44
C ILE A 169 16.72 -3.47 -2.80
N ALA A 170 17.27 -2.57 -3.60
CA ALA A 170 17.98 -1.41 -3.10
C ALA A 170 17.08 -0.49 -2.24
N LEU A 171 15.81 -0.30 -2.65
CA LEU A 171 14.82 0.44 -1.87
C LEU A 171 14.54 -0.21 -0.51
N PHE A 172 14.43 -1.54 -0.44
CA PHE A 172 14.28 -2.25 0.84
C PHE A 172 15.50 -2.03 1.76
N ILE A 173 16.72 -2.08 1.21
CA ILE A 173 17.93 -1.81 1.97
C ILE A 173 17.93 -0.37 2.48
N GLY A 174 17.57 0.60 1.62
CA GLY A 174 17.52 2.01 1.99
C GLY A 174 16.48 2.37 3.06
N VAL A 175 15.42 1.56 3.21
CA VAL A 175 14.43 1.75 4.29
C VAL A 175 14.94 1.24 5.64
N ILE A 176 15.89 0.29 5.64
CA ILE A 176 16.42 -0.33 6.87
C ILE A 176 17.60 0.47 7.44
N VAL A 177 18.34 1.16 6.59
CA VAL A 177 19.53 1.97 6.97
C VAL A 177 19.15 3.37 7.40
#